data_e38d1fac82c3a575033494c5606d33e9
#
_entry.id   e38d1fac82c3a575033494c5606d33e9
#
_cell.length_a   1.000
_cell.length_b   1.000
_cell.length_c   1.000
_cell.angle_alpha   90.00
_cell.angle_beta   90.00
_cell.angle_gamma   90.00
#
_symmetry.space_group_name_H-M   'P 1'
#
loop_
_entity.id
_entity.type
_entity.pdbx_description
1 polymer ?
#
loop_
_entity_poly.entity_id
_entity_poly.type
_entity_poly.pdbx_seq_one_letter_code
_entity_poly.pdbx_strand_id
1 'polypeptide(L)'
;MPSTLSLNQRLKLSRTIGRAVTENLRSTGRLRPIDLARKHGLSTQAIRNYEAAGILPDAERTAHGYRTYTSLHAQALRAFLALVPGHGHQTATSIMQAVNQGATEDALGLIDESHAQLLEDRRTLQAVEAALQELSPVPPERGDTFVGPLARRLGIRPATLRKWERAGLVQPHRDPQTGYRIYHAADVRDALLTHQLRRGGYLLEQIAPLISQVRTAGGIGPLESMLHDWHARLSARSRAMLTGAAALDAYLAAVDDRPPPTNG
;
A
#
# COMPACT_ATOMS: atom_id res chain seq x y z
N MET A 1 -66.03 18.78 2.79
CA MET A 1 -64.93 19.70 2.51
C MET A 1 -63.65 19.18 3.15
N PRO A 2 -62.69 18.61 2.44
CA PRO A 2 -61.39 18.20 3.07
C PRO A 2 -60.51 19.42 3.20
N SER A 3 -60.09 19.72 4.43
CA SER A 3 -59.16 20.83 4.75
C SER A 3 -57.78 20.58 4.16
N THR A 4 -57.41 21.37 3.19
CA THR A 4 -56.04 21.40 2.61
C THR A 4 -55.07 22.00 3.61
N LEU A 5 -54.17 21.17 4.14
CA LEU A 5 -53.03 21.64 4.96
C LEU A 5 -52.15 22.61 4.16
N SER A 6 -51.76 23.73 4.78
CA SER A 6 -50.89 24.73 4.16
C SER A 6 -49.49 24.16 3.88
N LEU A 7 -48.75 24.74 2.92
CA LEU A 7 -47.39 24.31 2.54
C LEU A 7 -46.43 24.24 3.74
N ASN A 8 -46.55 25.19 4.70
CA ASN A 8 -45.79 25.23 5.92
C ASN A 8 -46.13 24.09 6.91
N GLN A 9 -47.39 23.67 6.92
CA GLN A 9 -47.79 22.52 7.75
C GLN A 9 -47.30 21.19 7.14
N ARG A 10 -47.28 21.06 5.81
CA ARG A 10 -46.71 19.91 5.10
C ARG A 10 -45.20 19.80 5.29
N LEU A 11 -44.46 20.93 5.26
CA LEU A 11 -43.04 20.97 5.51
C LEU A 11 -42.67 20.65 6.98
N LYS A 12 -43.47 21.09 7.95
CA LYS A 12 -43.30 20.74 9.36
C LYS A 12 -43.59 19.25 9.60
N LEU A 13 -44.67 18.71 9.03
CA LEU A 13 -45.02 17.28 9.13
C LEU A 13 -43.90 16.40 8.51
N SER A 14 -43.40 16.75 7.34
CA SER A 14 -42.29 16.03 6.67
C SER A 14 -41.02 16.03 7.49
N ARG A 15 -40.67 17.16 8.14
CA ARG A 15 -39.51 17.25 9.07
C ARG A 15 -39.71 16.44 10.34
N THR A 16 -40.92 16.42 10.89
CA THR A 16 -41.23 15.68 12.14
C THR A 16 -41.24 14.17 11.88
N ILE A 17 -41.83 13.74 10.77
CA ILE A 17 -41.82 12.32 10.35
C ILE A 17 -40.38 11.86 10.03
N GLY A 18 -39.59 12.67 9.33
CA GLY A 18 -38.18 12.39 9.04
C GLY A 18 -37.35 12.25 10.32
N ARG A 19 -37.60 13.07 11.34
CA ARG A 19 -36.93 13.02 12.64
C ARG A 19 -37.35 11.79 13.47
N ALA A 20 -38.64 11.48 13.53
CA ALA A 20 -39.16 10.31 14.24
C ALA A 20 -38.69 9.00 13.59
N VAL A 21 -38.66 8.91 12.25
CA VAL A 21 -38.10 7.75 11.55
C VAL A 21 -36.61 7.59 11.82
N THR A 22 -35.87 8.70 11.88
CA THR A 22 -34.40 8.68 12.17
C THR A 22 -34.14 8.27 13.63
N GLU A 23 -34.97 8.66 14.56
CA GLU A 23 -34.87 8.34 15.99
C GLU A 23 -35.27 6.87 16.26
N ASN A 24 -36.29 6.36 15.58
CA ASN A 24 -36.73 4.98 15.64
C ASN A 24 -35.71 3.99 15.01
N LEU A 25 -35.04 4.39 13.92
CA LEU A 25 -33.96 3.60 13.31
C LEU A 25 -32.72 3.54 14.21
N ARG A 26 -32.44 4.58 15.01
CA ARG A 26 -31.35 4.56 16.00
C ARG A 26 -31.67 3.66 17.20
N SER A 27 -32.91 3.58 17.61
CA SER A 27 -33.35 2.71 18.72
C SER A 27 -33.37 1.22 18.34
N THR A 28 -33.49 0.87 17.06
CA THR A 28 -33.46 -0.51 16.54
C THR A 28 -32.09 -0.97 16.04
N GLY A 29 -31.03 -0.17 16.22
CA GLY A 29 -29.69 -0.49 15.71
C GLY A 29 -29.55 -0.50 14.18
N ARG A 30 -30.60 -0.10 13.45
CA ARG A 30 -30.64 -0.06 11.99
C ARG A 30 -30.10 1.25 11.44
N LEU A 31 -29.18 1.17 10.48
CA LEU A 31 -28.52 2.31 9.83
C LEU A 31 -28.93 2.37 8.35
N ARG A 32 -29.04 3.59 7.84
CA ARG A 32 -29.23 3.84 6.39
C ARG A 32 -27.85 3.99 5.71
N PRO A 33 -27.76 3.79 4.37
CA PRO A 33 -26.50 4.02 3.64
C PRO A 33 -25.86 5.36 3.93
N ILE A 34 -26.68 6.42 4.07
CA ILE A 34 -26.18 7.79 4.33
C ILE A 34 -25.58 7.92 5.75
N ASP A 35 -26.06 7.17 6.70
CA ASP A 35 -25.56 7.23 8.08
C ASP A 35 -24.16 6.60 8.18
N LEU A 36 -23.87 5.55 7.39
CA LEU A 36 -22.54 4.97 7.22
C LEU A 36 -21.60 5.90 6.41
N ALA A 37 -22.08 6.40 5.29
CA ALA A 37 -21.29 7.20 4.35
C ALA A 37 -20.80 8.51 4.99
N ARG A 38 -21.68 9.22 5.70
CA ARG A 38 -21.40 10.55 6.26
C ARG A 38 -20.23 10.57 7.24
N LYS A 39 -20.09 9.53 8.07
CA LYS A 39 -19.00 9.43 9.07
C LYS A 39 -17.61 9.35 8.45
N HIS A 40 -17.52 8.90 7.20
CA HIS A 40 -16.26 8.63 6.50
C HIS A 40 -16.07 9.51 5.25
N GLY A 41 -16.93 10.50 5.03
CA GLY A 41 -16.85 11.37 3.84
C GLY A 41 -17.13 10.63 2.52
N LEU A 42 -17.86 9.51 2.59
CA LEU A 42 -18.18 8.66 1.43
C LEU A 42 -19.54 9.01 0.83
N SER A 43 -19.75 8.60 -0.41
CA SER A 43 -21.08 8.62 -1.05
C SER A 43 -21.88 7.37 -0.65
N THR A 44 -23.21 7.47 -0.71
CA THR A 44 -24.08 6.29 -0.53
C THR A 44 -23.86 5.24 -1.62
N GLN A 45 -23.42 5.65 -2.80
CA GLN A 45 -23.06 4.72 -3.88
C GLN A 45 -21.81 3.92 -3.54
N ALA A 46 -20.80 4.53 -2.89
CA ALA A 46 -19.61 3.83 -2.42
C ALA A 46 -19.97 2.71 -1.43
N ILE A 47 -20.89 2.97 -0.49
CA ILE A 47 -21.37 1.94 0.46
C ILE A 47 -22.02 0.76 -0.27
N ARG A 48 -22.83 1.03 -1.29
CA ARG A 48 -23.46 -0.02 -2.12
C ARG A 48 -22.42 -0.82 -2.92
N ASN A 49 -21.41 -0.13 -3.44
CA ASN A 49 -20.31 -0.79 -4.17
C ASN A 49 -19.47 -1.69 -3.24
N TYR A 50 -19.21 -1.25 -2.01
CA TYR A 50 -18.50 -2.06 -1.02
C TYR A 50 -19.27 -3.29 -0.59
N GLU A 51 -20.61 -3.18 -0.44
CA GLU A 51 -21.49 -4.34 -0.21
C GLU A 51 -21.45 -5.30 -1.42
N ALA A 52 -21.66 -4.78 -2.63
CA ALA A 52 -21.64 -5.58 -3.85
C ALA A 52 -20.29 -6.25 -4.11
N ALA A 53 -19.19 -5.65 -3.65
CA ALA A 53 -17.85 -6.21 -3.71
C ALA A 53 -17.54 -7.18 -2.56
N GLY A 54 -18.46 -7.46 -1.64
CA GLY A 54 -18.25 -8.35 -0.49
C GLY A 54 -17.31 -7.78 0.59
N ILE A 55 -16.98 -6.49 0.52
CA ILE A 55 -16.20 -5.77 1.55
C ILE A 55 -17.04 -5.56 2.81
N LEU A 56 -18.33 -5.31 2.64
CA LEU A 56 -19.31 -5.30 3.73
C LEU A 56 -20.11 -6.59 3.70
N PRO A 57 -20.61 -7.08 4.85
CA PRO A 57 -21.58 -8.17 4.87
C PRO A 57 -22.82 -7.82 4.06
N ASP A 58 -23.60 -8.83 3.68
CA ASP A 58 -24.86 -8.64 2.99
C ASP A 58 -25.85 -7.86 3.88
N ALA A 59 -26.45 -6.83 3.33
CA ALA A 59 -27.43 -6.02 4.02
C ALA A 59 -28.82 -6.63 3.91
N GLU A 60 -29.54 -6.69 5.05
CA GLU A 60 -30.95 -7.03 5.06
C GLU A 60 -31.76 -6.01 4.23
N ARG A 61 -32.88 -6.47 3.69
CA ARG A 61 -33.83 -5.60 3.00
C ARG A 61 -35.09 -5.46 3.84
N THR A 62 -35.60 -4.23 3.88
CA THR A 62 -36.94 -3.97 4.46
C THR A 62 -38.04 -4.59 3.58
N ALA A 63 -39.27 -4.66 4.10
CA ALA A 63 -40.45 -5.09 3.34
C ALA A 63 -40.67 -4.26 2.03
N HIS A 64 -40.11 -3.03 1.98
CA HIS A 64 -40.16 -2.16 0.81
C HIS A 64 -38.89 -2.25 -0.07
N GLY A 65 -38.02 -3.24 0.14
CA GLY A 65 -36.82 -3.49 -0.66
C GLY A 65 -35.62 -2.59 -0.36
N TYR A 66 -35.68 -1.71 0.64
CA TYR A 66 -34.56 -0.82 0.99
C TYR A 66 -33.52 -1.57 1.83
N ARG A 67 -32.22 -1.33 1.53
CA ARG A 67 -31.08 -1.87 2.29
C ARG A 67 -31.03 -1.30 3.71
N THR A 68 -30.82 -2.18 4.67
CA THR A 68 -30.66 -1.83 6.08
C THR A 68 -29.31 -2.33 6.57
N TYR A 69 -28.53 -1.43 7.12
CA TYR A 69 -27.22 -1.73 7.69
C TYR A 69 -27.29 -1.74 9.22
N THR A 70 -26.30 -2.35 9.85
CA THR A 70 -26.20 -2.48 11.31
C THR A 70 -24.87 -1.94 11.83
N SER A 71 -24.65 -2.02 13.14
CA SER A 71 -23.34 -1.74 13.76
C SER A 71 -22.22 -2.61 13.19
N LEU A 72 -22.51 -3.86 12.81
CA LEU A 72 -21.57 -4.78 12.19
C LEU A 72 -21.04 -4.23 10.85
N HIS A 73 -21.91 -3.70 9.99
CA HIS A 73 -21.51 -3.06 8.74
C HIS A 73 -20.66 -1.80 8.98
N ALA A 74 -20.95 -1.05 10.07
CA ALA A 74 -20.14 0.10 10.44
C ALA A 74 -18.72 -0.32 10.91
N GLN A 75 -18.60 -1.46 11.58
CA GLN A 75 -17.32 -2.04 11.98
C GLN A 75 -16.56 -2.59 10.78
N ALA A 76 -17.21 -3.33 9.87
CA ALA A 76 -16.62 -3.79 8.62
C ALA A 76 -16.06 -2.63 7.78
N LEU A 77 -16.84 -1.55 7.61
CA LEU A 77 -16.40 -0.37 6.90
C LEU A 77 -15.19 0.28 7.58
N ARG A 78 -15.17 0.39 8.90
CA ARG A 78 -14.04 0.92 9.66
C ARG A 78 -12.80 0.06 9.49
N ALA A 79 -12.93 -1.28 9.58
CA ALA A 79 -11.83 -2.21 9.37
C ALA A 79 -11.25 -2.06 7.96
N PHE A 80 -12.10 -2.07 6.93
CA PHE A 80 -11.66 -1.87 5.54
C PHE A 80 -10.87 -0.57 5.35
N LEU A 81 -11.44 0.56 5.79
CA LEU A 81 -10.80 1.87 5.64
C LEU A 81 -9.48 1.98 6.42
N ALA A 82 -9.36 1.28 7.54
CA ALA A 82 -8.13 1.21 8.33
C ALA A 82 -7.07 0.29 7.70
N LEU A 83 -7.48 -0.78 7.00
CA LEU A 83 -6.57 -1.70 6.30
C LEU A 83 -5.94 -1.09 5.05
N VAL A 84 -6.70 -0.27 4.30
CA VAL A 84 -6.27 0.28 3.00
C VAL A 84 -4.91 0.99 3.06
N PRO A 85 -4.60 1.88 4.01
CA PRO A 85 -3.30 2.58 4.04
C PRO A 85 -2.10 1.66 4.30
N GLY A 86 -2.29 0.52 4.98
CA GLY A 86 -1.23 -0.44 5.29
C GLY A 86 -1.03 -1.49 4.21
N HIS A 87 -2.14 -2.05 3.71
CA HIS A 87 -2.13 -3.21 2.82
C HIS A 87 -2.41 -2.88 1.36
N GLY A 88 -2.90 -1.66 1.07
CA GLY A 88 -3.41 -1.28 -0.25
C GLY A 88 -4.86 -1.73 -0.46
N HIS A 89 -5.53 -1.09 -1.43
CA HIS A 89 -6.96 -1.30 -1.64
C HIS A 89 -7.30 -2.75 -2.02
N GLN A 90 -6.53 -3.36 -2.91
CA GLN A 90 -6.80 -4.73 -3.40
C GLN A 90 -6.66 -5.76 -2.29
N THR A 91 -5.54 -5.77 -1.55
CA THR A 91 -5.31 -6.70 -0.44
C THR A 91 -6.32 -6.48 0.67
N ALA A 92 -6.63 -5.22 1.04
CA ALA A 92 -7.67 -4.92 2.02
C ALA A 92 -9.06 -5.44 1.58
N THR A 93 -9.38 -5.36 0.28
CA THR A 93 -10.61 -5.95 -0.28
C THR A 93 -10.61 -7.46 -0.10
N SER A 94 -9.53 -8.15 -0.48
CA SER A 94 -9.43 -9.61 -0.35
C SER A 94 -9.52 -10.08 1.11
N ILE A 95 -8.87 -9.35 2.04
CA ILE A 95 -8.97 -9.63 3.49
C ILE A 95 -10.43 -9.55 3.96
N MET A 96 -11.14 -8.46 3.63
CA MET A 96 -12.53 -8.29 4.06
C MET A 96 -13.46 -9.32 3.43
N GLN A 97 -13.24 -9.69 2.17
CA GLN A 97 -14.00 -10.75 1.49
C GLN A 97 -13.80 -12.10 2.17
N ALA A 98 -12.56 -12.47 2.49
CA ALA A 98 -12.25 -13.70 3.18
C ALA A 98 -12.94 -13.77 4.56
N VAL A 99 -12.85 -12.69 5.36
CA VAL A 99 -13.53 -12.60 6.65
C VAL A 99 -15.05 -12.73 6.50
N ASN A 100 -15.66 -12.02 5.55
CA ASN A 100 -17.13 -12.07 5.35
C ASN A 100 -17.62 -13.42 4.83
N GLN A 101 -16.73 -14.24 4.25
CA GLN A 101 -17.00 -15.61 3.81
C GLN A 101 -16.69 -16.67 4.90
N GLY A 102 -16.23 -16.24 6.08
CA GLY A 102 -15.85 -17.15 7.17
C GLY A 102 -14.48 -17.83 6.97
N ALA A 103 -13.68 -17.38 5.99
CA ALA A 103 -12.34 -17.88 5.69
C ALA A 103 -11.28 -17.04 6.44
N THR A 104 -11.34 -17.02 7.77
CA THR A 104 -10.48 -16.17 8.61
C THR A 104 -9.00 -16.51 8.44
N GLU A 105 -8.65 -17.79 8.30
CA GLU A 105 -7.25 -18.20 8.07
C GLU A 105 -6.71 -17.67 6.75
N ASP A 106 -7.50 -17.61 5.70
CA ASP A 106 -7.08 -17.01 4.42
C ASP A 106 -6.85 -15.50 4.57
N ALA A 107 -7.69 -14.82 5.35
CA ALA A 107 -7.50 -13.39 5.65
C ALA A 107 -6.19 -13.15 6.42
N LEU A 108 -5.86 -13.99 7.41
CA LEU A 108 -4.60 -13.92 8.16
C LEU A 108 -3.40 -14.20 7.25
N GLY A 109 -3.49 -15.17 6.35
CA GLY A 109 -2.46 -15.45 5.35
C GLY A 109 -2.15 -14.25 4.46
N LEU A 110 -3.16 -13.52 3.98
CA LEU A 110 -2.99 -12.29 3.19
C LEU A 110 -2.29 -11.17 3.99
N ILE A 111 -2.56 -11.09 5.28
CA ILE A 111 -1.90 -10.14 6.19
C ILE A 111 -0.43 -10.50 6.33
N ASP A 112 -0.12 -11.78 6.56
CA ASP A 112 1.24 -12.27 6.70
C ASP A 112 2.06 -12.04 5.43
N GLU A 113 1.51 -12.31 4.26
CA GLU A 113 2.15 -11.99 2.96
C GLU A 113 2.46 -10.50 2.83
N SER A 114 1.52 -9.63 3.24
CA SER A 114 1.71 -8.18 3.19
C SER A 114 2.79 -7.69 4.17
N HIS A 115 2.92 -8.33 5.34
CA HIS A 115 4.00 -8.08 6.31
C HIS A 115 5.34 -8.60 5.79
N ALA A 116 5.38 -9.77 5.15
CA ALA A 116 6.58 -10.32 4.53
C ALA A 116 7.11 -9.39 3.44
N GLN A 117 6.23 -8.83 2.60
CA GLN A 117 6.61 -7.83 1.60
C GLN A 117 7.18 -6.56 2.24
N LEU A 118 6.57 -6.04 3.31
CA LEU A 118 7.09 -4.88 4.02
C LEU A 118 8.47 -5.14 4.65
N LEU A 119 8.70 -6.35 5.17
CA LEU A 119 9.99 -6.75 5.68
C LEU A 119 11.06 -6.79 4.58
N GLU A 120 10.73 -7.29 3.40
CA GLU A 120 11.64 -7.31 2.25
C GLU A 120 11.95 -5.88 1.75
N ASP A 121 10.96 -5.01 1.68
CA ASP A 121 11.15 -3.58 1.35
C ASP A 121 12.13 -2.92 2.34
N ARG A 122 12.07 -3.23 3.64
CA ARG A 122 13.00 -2.74 4.67
C ARG A 122 14.41 -3.26 4.49
N ARG A 123 14.55 -4.56 4.19
CA ARG A 123 15.86 -5.18 3.91
C ARG A 123 16.51 -4.54 2.69
N THR A 124 15.73 -4.29 1.65
CA THR A 124 16.22 -3.60 0.45
C THR A 124 16.73 -2.20 0.81
N LEU A 125 15.97 -1.42 1.58
CA LEU A 125 16.41 -0.09 2.02
C LEU A 125 17.73 -0.18 2.81
N GLN A 126 17.83 -1.07 3.79
CA GLN A 126 19.04 -1.27 4.60
C GLN A 126 20.26 -1.65 3.74
N ALA A 127 20.07 -2.51 2.74
CA ALA A 127 21.16 -2.91 1.84
C ALA A 127 21.64 -1.73 0.96
N VAL A 128 20.71 -0.89 0.52
CA VAL A 128 21.05 0.33 -0.23
C VAL A 128 21.82 1.30 0.67
N GLU A 129 21.36 1.55 1.89
CA GLU A 129 22.04 2.41 2.86
C GLU A 129 23.47 1.90 3.15
N ALA A 130 23.63 0.61 3.44
CA ALA A 130 24.94 0.00 3.68
C ALA A 130 25.88 0.13 2.46
N ALA A 131 25.35 -0.14 1.26
CA ALA A 131 26.14 0.01 0.02
C ALA A 131 26.59 1.46 -0.21
N LEU A 132 25.76 2.44 0.14
CA LEU A 132 26.12 3.87 0.02
C LEU A 132 27.13 4.30 1.07
N GLN A 133 27.05 3.81 2.30
CA GLN A 133 28.04 4.08 3.36
C GLN A 133 29.42 3.56 2.97
N GLU A 134 29.53 2.38 2.37
CA GLU A 134 30.78 1.83 1.86
C GLU A 134 31.35 2.63 0.66
N LEU A 135 30.50 3.38 -0.06
CA LEU A 135 30.90 4.25 -1.15
C LEU A 135 31.37 5.64 -0.68
N SER A 136 31.05 6.04 0.53
CA SER A 136 31.51 7.28 1.16
C SER A 136 32.70 6.98 2.06
N PRO A 137 33.92 7.13 1.75
CA PRO A 137 34.66 8.22 1.16
C PRO A 137 35.72 7.73 0.15
N VAL A 138 35.32 7.26 -1.00
CA VAL A 138 36.31 7.09 -2.06
C VAL A 138 36.51 8.48 -2.65
N PRO A 139 37.72 9.09 -2.52
CA PRO A 139 38.03 10.29 -3.26
C PRO A 139 37.67 10.03 -4.74
N PRO A 140 37.07 10.97 -5.45
CA PRO A 140 36.87 10.78 -6.87
C PRO A 140 38.27 10.53 -7.46
N GLU A 141 38.54 9.26 -7.79
CA GLU A 141 39.73 9.00 -8.65
C GLU A 141 39.52 9.86 -9.87
N ARG A 142 40.36 10.90 -9.98
CA ARG A 142 40.38 11.81 -11.10
C ARG A 142 40.89 11.05 -12.30
N GLY A 143 39.98 10.39 -13.03
CA GLY A 143 40.34 9.74 -14.28
C GLY A 143 39.35 8.67 -14.71
N ASP A 144 39.26 8.55 -16.00
CA ASP A 144 38.50 7.48 -16.64
C ASP A 144 39.22 6.13 -16.42
N THR A 145 38.46 5.07 -16.27
CA THR A 145 39.01 3.71 -16.11
C THR A 145 38.52 2.79 -17.20
N PHE A 146 39.25 1.70 -17.44
CA PHE A 146 38.89 0.67 -18.40
C PHE A 146 38.30 -0.57 -17.72
N VAL A 147 37.71 -1.46 -18.51
CA VAL A 147 37.05 -2.68 -18.02
C VAL A 147 37.95 -3.57 -17.13
N GLY A 148 39.25 -3.69 -17.51
CA GLY A 148 40.19 -4.55 -16.78
C GLY A 148 40.52 -4.03 -15.39
N PRO A 149 40.98 -2.79 -15.21
CA PRO A 149 41.20 -2.17 -13.91
C PRO A 149 39.95 -2.17 -13.02
N LEU A 150 38.79 -1.79 -13.56
CA LEU A 150 37.53 -1.78 -12.80
C LEU A 150 37.13 -3.19 -12.34
N ALA A 151 37.21 -4.19 -13.22
CA ALA A 151 36.92 -5.58 -12.87
C ALA A 151 37.84 -6.11 -11.77
N ARG A 152 39.14 -5.79 -11.83
CA ARG A 152 40.13 -6.17 -10.78
C ARG A 152 39.80 -5.50 -9.44
N ARG A 153 39.46 -4.20 -9.47
CA ARG A 153 39.07 -3.44 -8.25
C ARG A 153 37.83 -4.07 -7.58
N LEU A 154 36.87 -4.53 -8.37
CA LEU A 154 35.65 -5.17 -7.87
C LEU A 154 35.82 -6.68 -7.54
N GLY A 155 36.98 -7.28 -7.85
CA GLY A 155 37.18 -8.72 -7.69
C GLY A 155 36.29 -9.59 -8.57
N ILE A 156 35.86 -9.07 -9.72
CA ILE A 156 34.97 -9.76 -10.66
C ILE A 156 35.61 -9.96 -12.05
N ARG A 157 35.01 -10.82 -12.85
CA ARG A 157 35.46 -11.03 -14.23
C ARG A 157 34.96 -9.87 -15.14
N PRO A 158 35.74 -9.43 -16.17
CA PRO A 158 35.30 -8.46 -17.16
C PRO A 158 33.95 -8.81 -17.82
N ALA A 159 33.68 -10.09 -17.99
CA ALA A 159 32.39 -10.58 -18.52
C ALA A 159 31.18 -10.20 -17.63
N THR A 160 31.39 -10.09 -16.32
CA THR A 160 30.36 -9.66 -15.36
C THR A 160 30.00 -8.20 -15.60
N LEU A 161 30.98 -7.31 -15.78
CA LEU A 161 30.72 -5.89 -16.12
C LEU A 161 29.93 -5.76 -17.43
N ARG A 162 30.27 -6.59 -18.46
CA ARG A 162 29.52 -6.60 -19.72
C ARG A 162 28.08 -7.10 -19.55
N LYS A 163 27.85 -8.05 -18.59
CA LYS A 163 26.48 -8.47 -18.24
C LYS A 163 25.72 -7.33 -17.57
N TRP A 164 26.36 -6.58 -16.69
CA TRP A 164 25.75 -5.41 -16.03
C TRP A 164 25.45 -4.28 -17.03
N GLU A 165 26.35 -4.03 -18.01
CA GLU A 165 26.11 -3.11 -19.12
C GLU A 165 24.84 -3.48 -19.89
N ARG A 166 24.71 -4.77 -20.28
CA ARG A 166 23.52 -5.26 -20.99
C ARG A 166 22.23 -5.15 -20.16
N ALA A 167 22.34 -5.24 -18.86
CA ALA A 167 21.22 -5.06 -17.92
C ALA A 167 20.95 -3.58 -17.57
N GLY A 168 21.68 -2.62 -18.18
CA GLY A 168 21.51 -1.19 -17.94
C GLY A 168 22.07 -0.67 -16.60
N LEU A 169 22.76 -1.51 -15.84
CA LEU A 169 23.31 -1.17 -14.52
C LEU A 169 24.56 -0.31 -14.58
N VAL A 170 25.33 -0.37 -15.66
CA VAL A 170 26.46 0.50 -15.97
C VAL A 170 26.36 0.95 -17.43
N GLN A 171 26.82 2.18 -17.75
CA GLN A 171 26.67 2.75 -19.09
C GLN A 171 28.00 3.33 -19.59
N PRO A 172 29.04 2.47 -19.78
CA PRO A 172 30.35 2.94 -20.22
C PRO A 172 30.28 3.61 -21.58
N HIS A 173 31.03 4.68 -21.73
CA HIS A 173 31.22 5.31 -23.00
C HIS A 173 32.22 4.50 -23.87
N ARG A 174 32.10 4.57 -25.19
CA ARG A 174 33.09 3.99 -26.11
C ARG A 174 34.00 5.08 -26.62
N ASP A 175 35.29 4.85 -26.47
CA ASP A 175 36.31 5.71 -27.06
C ASP A 175 36.16 5.74 -28.60
N PRO A 176 36.00 6.89 -29.21
CA PRO A 176 35.77 6.99 -30.67
C PRO A 176 36.94 6.49 -31.53
N GLN A 177 38.17 6.53 -31.00
CA GLN A 177 39.37 6.17 -31.73
C GLN A 177 39.72 4.69 -31.60
N THR A 178 39.57 4.14 -30.36
CA THR A 178 40.01 2.78 -30.05
C THR A 178 38.88 1.77 -29.95
N GLY A 179 37.63 2.26 -29.77
CA GLY A 179 36.45 1.44 -29.51
C GLY A 179 36.39 0.82 -28.11
N TYR A 180 37.38 1.11 -27.25
CA TYR A 180 37.41 0.59 -25.88
C TYR A 180 36.36 1.24 -24.99
N ARG A 181 35.89 0.46 -24.00
CA ARG A 181 34.94 0.93 -22.97
C ARG A 181 35.67 1.79 -21.96
N ILE A 182 35.21 3.02 -21.78
CA ILE A 182 35.64 3.97 -20.75
C ILE A 182 34.54 4.10 -19.72
N TYR A 183 34.92 3.93 -18.47
CA TYR A 183 34.02 4.07 -17.31
C TYR A 183 34.38 5.39 -16.61
N HIS A 184 33.48 6.37 -16.69
CA HIS A 184 33.60 7.62 -15.97
C HIS A 184 33.24 7.45 -14.47
N ALA A 185 33.45 8.47 -13.67
CA ALA A 185 33.17 8.41 -12.21
C ALA A 185 31.74 7.93 -11.86
N ALA A 186 30.73 8.33 -12.66
CA ALA A 186 29.37 7.88 -12.50
C ALA A 186 29.21 6.37 -12.76
N ASP A 187 29.85 5.84 -13.80
CA ASP A 187 29.83 4.41 -14.13
C ASP A 187 30.55 3.57 -13.07
N VAL A 188 31.66 4.09 -12.54
CA VAL A 188 32.41 3.44 -11.45
C VAL A 188 31.55 3.38 -10.20
N ARG A 189 30.86 4.46 -9.83
CA ARG A 189 29.91 4.50 -8.72
C ARG A 189 28.80 3.48 -8.90
N ASP A 190 28.17 3.45 -10.06
CA ASP A 190 27.08 2.55 -10.39
C ASP A 190 27.54 1.07 -10.35
N ALA A 191 28.77 0.81 -10.81
CA ALA A 191 29.39 -0.53 -10.75
C ALA A 191 29.67 -0.97 -9.30
N LEU A 192 30.17 -0.07 -8.45
CA LEU A 192 30.40 -0.32 -7.03
C LEU A 192 29.08 -0.64 -6.31
N LEU A 193 28.07 0.20 -6.49
CA LEU A 193 26.75 0.00 -5.90
C LEU A 193 26.13 -1.34 -6.37
N THR A 194 26.20 -1.63 -7.67
CA THR A 194 25.74 -2.91 -8.22
C THR A 194 26.48 -4.07 -7.57
N HIS A 195 27.80 -3.97 -7.39
CA HIS A 195 28.61 -5.02 -6.79
C HIS A 195 28.19 -5.30 -5.35
N GLN A 196 27.98 -4.28 -4.53
CA GLN A 196 27.56 -4.42 -3.14
C GLN A 196 26.18 -5.06 -3.02
N LEU A 197 25.20 -4.57 -3.79
CA LEU A 197 23.84 -5.13 -3.80
C LEU A 197 23.85 -6.61 -4.28
N ARG A 198 24.70 -6.97 -5.27
CA ARG A 198 24.88 -8.36 -5.70
C ARG A 198 25.46 -9.25 -4.61
N ARG A 199 26.42 -8.73 -3.81
CA ARG A 199 26.93 -9.45 -2.63
C ARG A 199 25.84 -9.65 -1.57
N GLY A 200 24.91 -8.70 -1.43
CA GLY A 200 23.73 -8.82 -0.59
C GLY A 200 22.65 -9.78 -1.12
N GLY A 201 22.88 -10.43 -2.27
CA GLY A 201 21.95 -11.43 -2.83
C GLY A 201 20.90 -10.88 -3.80
N TYR A 202 20.87 -9.57 -4.05
CA TYR A 202 19.86 -8.95 -4.92
C TYR A 202 20.05 -9.34 -6.39
N LEU A 203 18.94 -9.57 -7.10
CA LEU A 203 18.93 -9.86 -8.53
C LEU A 203 19.18 -8.58 -9.35
N LEU A 204 19.65 -8.73 -10.60
CA LEU A 204 19.93 -7.56 -11.46
C LEU A 204 18.67 -6.75 -11.74
N GLU A 205 17.53 -7.41 -11.87
CA GLU A 205 16.22 -6.80 -12.09
C GLU A 205 15.75 -5.95 -10.91
N GLN A 206 16.13 -6.31 -9.69
CA GLN A 206 15.84 -5.55 -8.46
C GLN A 206 16.78 -4.35 -8.32
N ILE A 207 18.02 -4.45 -8.80
CA ILE A 207 19.04 -3.40 -8.73
C ILE A 207 18.81 -2.32 -9.78
N ALA A 208 18.33 -2.67 -10.97
CA ALA A 208 18.20 -1.74 -12.09
C ALA A 208 17.36 -0.48 -11.78
N PRO A 209 16.18 -0.57 -11.14
CA PRO A 209 15.41 0.61 -10.72
C PRO A 209 16.19 1.52 -9.77
N LEU A 210 16.95 0.96 -8.83
CA LEU A 210 17.75 1.71 -7.85
C LEU A 210 18.86 2.51 -8.54
N ILE A 211 19.61 1.87 -9.43
CA ILE A 211 20.66 2.56 -10.23
C ILE A 211 20.06 3.69 -11.07
N SER A 212 18.89 3.48 -11.68
CA SER A 212 18.19 4.51 -12.44
C SER A 212 17.84 5.73 -11.56
N GLN A 213 17.37 5.49 -10.34
CA GLN A 213 17.05 6.57 -9.38
C GLN A 213 18.31 7.34 -8.97
N VAL A 214 19.43 6.66 -8.69
CA VAL A 214 20.74 7.29 -8.38
C VAL A 214 21.20 8.21 -9.51
N ARG A 215 21.05 7.76 -10.76
CA ARG A 215 21.40 8.58 -11.96
C ARG A 215 20.49 9.80 -12.08
N THR A 216 19.19 9.62 -11.93
CA THR A 216 18.20 10.72 -12.02
C THR A 216 18.46 11.77 -10.94
N ALA A 217 18.86 11.35 -9.74
CA ALA A 217 19.20 12.24 -8.64
C ALA A 217 20.52 13.01 -8.84
N GLY A 218 21.30 12.71 -9.89
CA GLY A 218 22.57 13.41 -10.18
C GLY A 218 23.73 13.06 -9.25
N GLY A 219 23.58 12.04 -8.39
CA GLY A 219 24.64 11.60 -7.48
C GLY A 219 24.11 11.06 -6.15
N ILE A 220 25.01 10.90 -5.19
CA ILE A 220 24.71 10.31 -3.86
C ILE A 220 24.07 11.34 -2.91
N GLY A 221 24.42 12.63 -3.00
CA GLY A 221 23.92 13.66 -2.09
C GLY A 221 22.38 13.81 -2.06
N PRO A 222 21.69 13.91 -3.22
CA PRO A 222 20.23 13.91 -3.27
C PRO A 222 19.60 12.60 -2.81
N LEU A 223 20.38 11.52 -2.73
CA LEU A 223 19.92 10.19 -2.33
C LEU A 223 19.59 10.10 -0.83
N GLU A 224 20.28 10.86 0.00
CA GLU A 224 20.02 10.88 1.45
C GLU A 224 18.58 11.33 1.77
N SER A 225 18.11 12.37 1.09
CA SER A 225 16.72 12.82 1.23
C SER A 225 15.73 11.75 0.75
N MET A 226 16.01 11.11 -0.38
CA MET A 226 15.17 10.05 -0.95
C MET A 226 15.11 8.82 -0.03
N LEU A 227 16.24 8.42 0.57
CA LEU A 227 16.28 7.30 1.54
C LEU A 227 15.51 7.66 2.81
N HIS A 228 15.65 8.89 3.30
CA HIS A 228 14.88 9.38 4.44
C HIS A 228 13.37 9.31 4.16
N ASP A 229 12.93 9.78 3.00
CA ASP A 229 11.53 9.71 2.58
C ASP A 229 11.06 8.26 2.43
N TRP A 230 11.91 7.37 1.91
CA TRP A 230 11.58 5.95 1.81
C TRP A 230 11.42 5.32 3.19
N HIS A 231 12.32 5.59 4.11
CA HIS A 231 12.23 5.15 5.50
C HIS A 231 10.94 5.65 6.17
N ALA A 232 10.60 6.92 5.98
CA ALA A 232 9.38 7.51 6.50
C ALA A 232 8.12 6.82 5.94
N ARG A 233 8.07 6.52 4.63
CA ARG A 233 6.95 5.78 4.01
C ARG A 233 6.80 4.36 4.57
N LEU A 234 7.90 3.60 4.73
CA LEU A 234 7.85 2.26 5.31
C LEU A 234 7.37 2.29 6.77
N SER A 235 7.81 3.29 7.54
CA SER A 235 7.38 3.48 8.92
C SER A 235 5.91 3.87 9.01
N ALA A 236 5.43 4.75 8.14
CA ALA A 236 4.01 5.12 8.05
C ALA A 236 3.14 3.91 7.67
N ARG A 237 3.59 3.10 6.69
CA ARG A 237 2.90 1.86 6.30
C ARG A 237 2.81 0.87 7.46
N SER A 238 3.88 0.68 8.23
CA SER A 238 3.84 -0.20 9.41
C SER A 238 2.84 0.26 10.46
N ARG A 239 2.78 1.57 10.74
CA ARG A 239 1.80 2.13 11.68
C ARG A 239 0.37 1.94 11.18
N ALA A 240 0.15 2.13 9.89
CA ALA A 240 -1.16 1.90 9.28
C ALA A 240 -1.58 0.43 9.39
N MET A 241 -0.66 -0.52 9.20
CA MET A 241 -0.92 -1.95 9.40
C MET A 241 -1.35 -2.27 10.84
N LEU A 242 -0.69 -1.67 11.86
CA LEU A 242 -1.10 -1.83 13.26
C LEU A 242 -2.52 -1.29 13.52
N THR A 243 -2.84 -0.13 12.95
CA THR A 243 -4.19 0.46 13.05
C THR A 243 -5.23 -0.42 12.35
N GLY A 244 -4.88 -0.95 11.18
CA GLY A 244 -5.72 -1.88 10.42
C GLY A 244 -5.99 -3.17 11.18
N ALA A 245 -4.94 -3.77 11.77
CA ALA A 245 -5.04 -4.98 12.56
C ALA A 245 -5.98 -4.81 13.77
N ALA A 246 -5.84 -3.72 14.53
CA ALA A 246 -6.73 -3.43 15.66
C ALA A 246 -8.20 -3.25 15.24
N ALA A 247 -8.45 -2.61 14.09
CA ALA A 247 -9.79 -2.42 13.58
C ALA A 247 -10.39 -3.73 13.04
N LEU A 248 -9.57 -4.59 12.43
CA LEU A 248 -9.98 -5.90 11.95
C LEU A 248 -10.29 -6.85 13.11
N ASP A 249 -9.45 -6.88 14.15
CA ASP A 249 -9.67 -7.68 15.36
C ASP A 249 -11.02 -7.33 16.03
N ALA A 250 -11.30 -6.03 16.18
CA ALA A 250 -12.59 -5.58 16.69
C ALA A 250 -13.77 -6.00 15.80
N TYR A 251 -13.57 -6.10 14.50
CA TYR A 251 -14.57 -6.57 13.57
C TYR A 251 -14.77 -8.08 13.68
N LEU A 252 -13.70 -8.88 13.74
CA LEU A 252 -13.76 -10.33 13.94
C LEU A 252 -14.49 -10.69 15.23
N ALA A 253 -14.18 -10.04 16.35
CA ALA A 253 -14.88 -10.24 17.61
C ALA A 253 -16.39 -9.98 17.48
N ALA A 254 -16.78 -8.95 16.71
CA ALA A 254 -18.20 -8.66 16.50
C ALA A 254 -18.91 -9.65 15.55
N VAL A 255 -18.16 -10.31 14.66
CA VAL A 255 -18.68 -11.40 13.82
C VAL A 255 -18.92 -12.64 14.67
N ASP A 256 -17.99 -12.98 15.57
CA ASP A 256 -18.08 -14.15 16.46
C ASP A 256 -19.21 -14.03 17.49
N ASP A 257 -19.47 -12.82 18.00
CA ASP A 257 -20.56 -12.52 18.94
C ASP A 257 -21.95 -12.55 18.28
N ARG A 258 -22.06 -12.80 16.99
CA ARG A 258 -23.32 -12.82 16.27
C ARG A 258 -24.13 -14.09 16.66
N PRO A 259 -25.35 -13.96 17.18
CA PRO A 259 -26.19 -15.14 17.42
C PRO A 259 -26.46 -15.88 16.09
N PRO A 260 -26.48 -17.21 16.10
CA PRO A 260 -26.77 -18.01 14.91
C PRO A 260 -28.11 -17.57 14.31
N PRO A 261 -28.25 -17.61 12.96
CA PRO A 261 -29.52 -17.26 12.33
C PRO A 261 -30.64 -18.14 12.90
N THR A 262 -31.65 -17.52 13.48
CA THR A 262 -32.87 -18.20 13.85
C THR A 262 -33.52 -18.71 12.56
N ASN A 263 -33.37 -20.02 12.30
CA ASN A 263 -34.13 -20.69 11.26
C ASN A 263 -35.61 -20.57 11.62
N GLY A 264 -36.31 -19.67 10.94
CA GLY A 264 -37.78 -19.55 10.99
C GLY A 264 -38.42 -20.29 9.82
#